data_c784b61d0dc7b67439dc8cb726a3b555
#
_entry.id   c784b61d0dc7b67439dc8cb726a3b555
#
_cell.length_a   1.000
_cell.length_b   1.000
_cell.length_c   1.000
_cell.angle_alpha   90.00
_cell.angle_beta   90.00
_cell.angle_gamma   90.00
#
_symmetry.space_group_name_H-M   'P 1'
#
loop_
_entity.id
_entity.type
_entity.pdbx_description
1 polymer ?
#
loop_
_entity_poly.entity_id
_entity_poly.type
_entity_poly.pdbx_seq_one_letter_code
_entity_poly.pdbx_strand_id
1 'polypeptide(L)'
;RIVSNFSGFGRALYLTLDDGQTAVYGHLSKFIPRLEDRLIDQQEKNQSYITNIFLSPGEFKFEKGDIIAYSGNTGFSFGPHLHFEIRNKKGQTLNPLTSGLNQPDRLAPIVDEISFAPLDDESWINGN
;
A
#
# COMPACT_ATOMS: atom_id res chain seq x y z
N ARG A 1 -6.44 -3.32 -10.31
CA ARG A 1 -5.11 -3.75 -10.73
C ARG A 1 -4.53 -4.71 -9.71
N ILE A 2 -3.96 -5.82 -10.17
CA ILE A 2 -3.30 -6.83 -9.33
C ILE A 2 -1.80 -6.79 -9.65
N VAL A 3 -0.95 -6.81 -8.63
CA VAL A 3 0.50 -6.84 -8.77
C VAL A 3 1.08 -8.00 -7.95
N SER A 4 2.08 -8.68 -8.51
CA SER A 4 2.95 -9.63 -7.82
C SER A 4 4.40 -9.32 -8.17
N ASN A 5 5.24 -9.08 -7.16
CA ASN A 5 6.64 -8.72 -7.33
C ASN A 5 7.45 -9.22 -6.12
N PHE A 6 8.77 -9.36 -6.29
CA PHE A 6 9.70 -9.67 -5.18
C PHE A 6 10.13 -8.42 -4.39
N SER A 7 9.91 -7.22 -4.94
CA SER A 7 10.30 -5.95 -4.35
C SER A 7 9.11 -4.99 -4.20
N GLY A 8 9.35 -3.80 -3.65
CA GLY A 8 8.31 -2.78 -3.44
C GLY A 8 7.18 -3.33 -2.57
N PHE A 9 5.93 -3.14 -2.99
CA PHE A 9 4.75 -3.62 -2.26
C PHE A 9 4.51 -5.13 -2.36
N GLY A 10 5.37 -5.88 -3.03
CA GLY A 10 5.21 -7.31 -3.19
C GLY A 10 3.93 -7.68 -3.94
N ARG A 11 3.05 -8.44 -3.27
CA ARG A 11 1.70 -8.69 -3.75
C ARG A 11 0.81 -7.52 -3.34
N ALA A 12 0.24 -6.85 -4.30
CA ALA A 12 -0.55 -5.65 -4.07
C ALA A 12 -1.83 -5.60 -4.89
N LEU A 13 -2.87 -5.01 -4.31
CA LEU A 13 -4.16 -4.77 -4.93
C LEU A 13 -4.43 -3.27 -4.98
N TYR A 14 -4.84 -2.80 -6.16
CA TYR A 14 -5.26 -1.42 -6.39
C TYR A 14 -6.74 -1.43 -6.75
N LEU A 15 -7.58 -0.79 -5.96
CA LEU A 15 -9.00 -0.66 -6.19
C LEU A 15 -9.34 0.79 -6.53
N THR A 16 -10.07 0.99 -7.62
CA THR A 16 -10.68 2.28 -7.92
C THR A 16 -11.95 2.43 -7.09
N LEU A 17 -12.05 3.50 -6.34
CA LEU A 17 -13.19 3.85 -5.51
C LEU A 17 -14.24 4.63 -6.32
N ASP A 18 -15.46 4.74 -5.81
CA ASP A 18 -16.59 5.39 -6.50
C ASP A 18 -16.33 6.87 -6.80
N ASP A 19 -15.54 7.55 -5.99
CA ASP A 19 -15.13 8.94 -6.19
C ASP A 19 -13.95 9.10 -7.17
N GLY A 20 -13.44 7.99 -7.69
CA GLY A 20 -12.31 7.93 -8.63
C GLY A 20 -10.94 8.00 -7.96
N GLN A 21 -10.86 7.93 -6.63
CA GLN A 21 -9.61 7.70 -5.92
C GLN A 21 -9.18 6.22 -6.07
N THR A 22 -7.97 5.90 -5.64
CA THR A 22 -7.45 4.52 -5.65
C THR A 22 -7.00 4.14 -4.25
N ALA A 23 -7.58 3.06 -3.72
CA ALA A 23 -7.08 2.39 -2.53
C ALA A 23 -5.99 1.38 -2.92
N VAL A 24 -4.86 1.41 -2.23
CA VAL A 24 -3.73 0.51 -2.45
C VAL A 24 -3.52 -0.33 -1.19
N TYR A 25 -3.44 -1.63 -1.38
CA TYR A 25 -3.16 -2.62 -0.33
C TYR A 25 -1.88 -3.36 -0.71
N GLY A 26 -0.84 -3.28 0.10
CA GLY A 26 0.46 -3.89 -0.17
C GLY A 26 0.87 -4.94 0.86
N HIS A 27 1.96 -5.64 0.55
CA HIS A 27 2.58 -6.71 1.33
C HIS A 27 1.64 -7.89 1.62
N LEU A 28 0.68 -8.13 0.71
CA LEU A 28 -0.35 -9.16 0.88
C LEU A 28 0.24 -10.56 0.80
N SER A 29 -0.27 -11.49 1.63
CA SER A 29 0.12 -12.91 1.58
C SER A 29 -0.60 -13.64 0.45
N LYS A 30 -1.90 -13.36 0.27
CA LYS A 30 -2.72 -13.94 -0.79
C LYS A 30 -3.93 -13.06 -1.08
N PHE A 31 -4.48 -13.19 -2.27
CA PHE A 31 -5.78 -12.64 -2.63
C PHE A 31 -6.90 -13.64 -2.32
N ILE A 32 -8.16 -13.19 -2.42
CA ILE A 32 -9.30 -14.12 -2.46
C ILE A 32 -9.23 -15.01 -3.70
N PRO A 33 -9.85 -16.21 -3.68
CA PRO A 33 -9.67 -17.22 -4.75
C PRO A 33 -9.83 -16.66 -6.16
N ARG A 34 -10.90 -15.94 -6.44
CA ARG A 34 -11.17 -15.41 -7.80
C ARG A 34 -10.10 -14.44 -8.33
N LEU A 35 -9.44 -13.67 -7.45
CA LEU A 35 -8.32 -12.80 -7.82
C LEU A 35 -7.01 -13.60 -7.91
N GLU A 36 -6.84 -14.58 -7.03
CA GLU A 36 -5.69 -15.48 -7.03
C GLU A 36 -5.63 -16.29 -8.33
N ASP A 37 -6.75 -16.89 -8.75
CA ASP A 37 -6.85 -17.66 -10.00
C ASP A 37 -6.48 -16.78 -11.21
N ARG A 38 -6.99 -15.54 -11.23
CA ARG A 38 -6.65 -14.56 -12.28
C ARG A 38 -5.17 -14.20 -12.32
N LEU A 39 -4.52 -14.13 -11.15
CA LEU A 39 -3.09 -13.90 -11.05
C LEU A 39 -2.29 -15.11 -11.55
N ILE A 40 -2.64 -16.32 -11.09
CA ILE A 40 -1.98 -17.56 -11.46
C ILE A 40 -2.05 -17.78 -12.97
N ASP A 41 -3.23 -17.65 -13.57
CA ASP A 41 -3.42 -17.76 -15.02
C ASP A 41 -2.46 -16.83 -15.81
N GLN A 42 -2.28 -15.62 -15.32
CA GLN A 42 -1.39 -14.66 -15.98
C GLN A 42 0.08 -14.98 -15.75
N GLN A 43 0.44 -15.45 -14.56
CA GLN A 43 1.80 -15.89 -14.23
C GLN A 43 2.20 -17.12 -15.09
N GLU A 44 1.31 -18.08 -15.26
CA GLU A 44 1.53 -19.25 -16.11
C GLU A 44 1.70 -18.85 -17.58
N LYS A 45 0.83 -17.98 -18.11
CA LYS A 45 0.94 -17.47 -19.48
C LYS A 45 2.25 -16.74 -19.74
N ASN A 46 2.70 -15.97 -18.77
CA ASN A 46 3.93 -15.18 -18.88
C ASN A 46 5.18 -15.95 -18.46
N GLN A 47 5.06 -17.15 -17.89
CA GLN A 47 6.14 -17.92 -17.26
C GLN A 47 6.94 -17.06 -16.28
N SER A 48 6.25 -16.24 -15.49
CA SER A 48 6.87 -15.25 -14.59
C SER A 48 6.03 -15.02 -13.34
N TYR A 49 6.69 -15.04 -12.19
CA TYR A 49 6.09 -14.60 -10.92
C TYR A 49 5.79 -13.09 -10.94
N ILE A 50 6.67 -12.30 -11.56
CA ILE A 50 6.49 -10.84 -11.64
C ILE A 50 5.37 -10.54 -12.64
N THR A 51 4.30 -10.00 -12.13
CA THR A 51 3.07 -9.81 -12.91
C THR A 51 2.36 -8.52 -12.50
N ASN A 52 1.84 -7.83 -13.49
CA ASN A 52 1.06 -6.61 -13.31
C ASN A 52 -0.16 -6.67 -14.23
N ILE A 53 -1.34 -6.87 -13.64
CA ILE A 53 -2.59 -7.07 -14.35
C ILE A 53 -3.46 -5.84 -14.20
N PHE A 54 -3.78 -5.21 -15.33
CA PHE A 54 -4.84 -4.21 -15.39
C PHE A 54 -6.13 -4.92 -15.78
N LEU A 55 -7.06 -4.93 -14.84
CA LEU A 55 -8.38 -5.54 -15.03
C LEU A 55 -9.30 -4.56 -15.75
N SER A 56 -10.25 -5.10 -16.52
CA SER A 56 -11.28 -4.29 -17.16
C SER A 56 -12.20 -3.64 -16.12
N PRO A 57 -12.70 -2.44 -16.36
CA PRO A 57 -13.69 -1.82 -15.48
C PRO A 57 -14.89 -2.75 -15.25
N GLY A 58 -15.22 -3.02 -13.99
CA GLY A 58 -16.33 -3.88 -13.60
C GLY A 58 -16.07 -5.39 -13.67
N GLU A 59 -14.88 -5.85 -14.08
CA GLU A 59 -14.49 -7.28 -14.06
C GLU A 59 -14.56 -7.85 -12.63
N PHE A 60 -14.15 -7.07 -11.63
CA PHE A 60 -14.33 -7.37 -10.22
C PHE A 60 -14.95 -6.18 -9.52
N LYS A 61 -16.01 -6.42 -8.76
CA LYS A 61 -16.65 -5.43 -7.90
C LYS A 61 -16.60 -5.89 -6.45
N PHE A 62 -16.41 -4.96 -5.56
CA PHE A 62 -16.35 -5.17 -4.12
C PHE A 62 -17.17 -4.10 -3.42
N GLU A 63 -17.80 -4.49 -2.32
CA GLU A 63 -18.50 -3.58 -1.45
C GLU A 63 -17.70 -3.37 -0.15
N LYS A 64 -18.06 -2.32 0.58
CA LYS A 64 -17.47 -2.06 1.90
C LYS A 64 -17.75 -3.22 2.84
N GLY A 65 -16.66 -3.80 3.39
CA GLY A 65 -16.72 -4.96 4.27
C GLY A 65 -16.36 -6.28 3.61
N ASP A 66 -16.26 -6.33 2.28
CA ASP A 66 -15.82 -7.54 1.59
C ASP A 66 -14.37 -7.87 1.93
N ILE A 67 -14.11 -9.16 2.11
CA ILE A 67 -12.73 -9.67 2.16
C ILE A 67 -12.19 -9.67 0.73
N ILE A 68 -11.07 -8.99 0.51
CA ILE A 68 -10.44 -8.87 -0.81
C ILE A 68 -9.09 -9.56 -0.89
N ALA A 69 -8.39 -9.63 0.24
CA ALA A 69 -7.06 -10.23 0.37
C ALA A 69 -6.71 -10.44 1.84
N TYR A 70 -5.55 -11.02 2.09
CA TYR A 70 -5.01 -11.24 3.44
C TYR A 70 -3.66 -10.52 3.55
N SER A 71 -3.46 -9.81 4.67
CA SER A 71 -2.18 -9.14 4.95
C SER A 71 -1.05 -10.16 5.09
N GLY A 72 0.19 -9.73 4.89
CA GLY A 72 1.34 -10.62 4.90
C GLY A 72 2.66 -9.85 5.02
N ASN A 73 3.69 -10.36 4.34
CA ASN A 73 5.04 -9.84 4.40
C ASN A 73 5.77 -9.98 3.04
N THR A 74 5.05 -9.86 1.92
CA THR A 74 5.65 -9.99 0.59
C THR A 74 6.29 -8.68 0.13
N GLY A 75 7.25 -8.76 -0.80
CA GLY A 75 7.99 -7.60 -1.29
C GLY A 75 9.04 -7.10 -0.31
N PHE A 76 9.33 -5.79 -0.35
CA PHE A 76 10.29 -5.17 0.56
C PHE A 76 9.58 -4.77 1.85
N SER A 77 9.69 -5.63 2.88
CA SER A 77 9.04 -5.45 4.16
C SER A 77 9.88 -6.05 5.29
N PHE A 78 9.96 -5.38 6.42
CA PHE A 78 10.71 -5.82 7.60
C PHE A 78 9.92 -6.71 8.57
N GLY A 79 8.63 -6.91 8.33
CA GLY A 79 7.77 -7.74 9.16
C GLY A 79 6.33 -7.73 8.67
N PRO A 80 5.49 -8.68 9.13
CA PRO A 80 4.09 -8.75 8.69
C PRO A 80 3.32 -7.48 9.04
N HIS A 81 2.77 -6.83 8.02
CA HIS A 81 1.88 -5.67 8.16
C HIS A 81 1.05 -5.47 6.91
N LEU A 82 0.03 -4.63 6.99
CA LEU A 82 -0.70 -4.11 5.85
C LEU A 82 -0.16 -2.73 5.49
N HIS A 83 0.40 -2.59 4.29
CA HIS A 83 0.61 -1.28 3.69
C HIS A 83 -0.70 -0.80 3.06
N PHE A 84 -1.19 0.36 3.48
CA PHE A 84 -2.43 0.93 2.96
C PHE A 84 -2.24 2.39 2.55
N GLU A 85 -2.69 2.73 1.35
CA GLU A 85 -2.70 4.10 0.84
C GLU A 85 -4.03 4.45 0.20
N ILE A 86 -4.37 5.73 0.23
CA ILE A 86 -5.35 6.34 -0.65
C ILE A 86 -4.62 7.28 -1.60
N ARG A 87 -4.91 7.19 -2.89
CA ARG A 87 -4.34 8.05 -3.93
C ARG A 87 -5.44 8.81 -4.65
N ASN A 88 -5.17 10.09 -4.95
CA ASN A 88 -6.07 10.88 -5.79
C ASN A 88 -5.98 10.44 -7.27
N LYS A 89 -6.82 11.04 -8.12
CA LYS A 89 -6.86 10.77 -9.58
C LYS A 89 -5.54 11.05 -10.31
N LYS A 90 -4.63 11.83 -9.70
CA LYS A 90 -3.29 12.11 -10.23
C LYS A 90 -2.23 11.12 -9.71
N GLY A 91 -2.63 10.14 -8.90
CA GLY A 91 -1.73 9.14 -8.30
C GLY A 91 -0.95 9.63 -7.07
N GLN A 92 -1.21 10.82 -6.57
CA GLN A 92 -0.57 11.35 -5.37
C GLN A 92 -1.21 10.74 -4.11
N THR A 93 -0.40 10.33 -3.16
CA THR A 93 -0.84 9.76 -1.88
C THR A 93 -1.52 10.83 -1.03
N LEU A 94 -2.67 10.49 -0.48
CA LEU A 94 -3.44 11.29 0.46
C LEU A 94 -3.29 10.74 1.87
N ASN A 95 -3.60 11.54 2.88
CA ASN A 95 -3.70 11.05 4.25
C ASN A 95 -4.96 10.16 4.39
N PRO A 96 -4.85 8.85 4.67
CA PRO A 96 -5.99 7.96 4.77
C PRO A 96 -6.99 8.37 5.86
N LEU A 97 -6.53 9.02 6.91
CA LEU A 97 -7.38 9.48 8.01
C LEU A 97 -8.38 10.56 7.58
N THR A 98 -8.05 11.33 6.54
CA THR A 98 -8.97 12.33 5.96
C THR A 98 -9.98 11.71 4.99
N SER A 99 -9.80 10.44 4.62
CA SER A 99 -10.65 9.68 3.69
C SER A 99 -11.66 8.76 4.39
N GLY A 100 -11.97 9.05 5.67
CA GLY A 100 -12.98 8.31 6.43
C GLY A 100 -12.48 7.08 7.17
N LEU A 101 -11.17 6.81 7.18
CA LEU A 101 -10.54 5.86 8.08
C LEU A 101 -10.46 6.50 9.48
N ASN A 102 -11.41 6.17 10.32
CA ASN A 102 -11.39 6.64 11.70
C ASN A 102 -10.58 5.67 12.55
N GLN A 103 -9.30 5.97 12.74
CA GLN A 103 -8.42 5.27 13.66
C GLN A 103 -8.41 6.07 14.97
N PRO A 104 -9.01 5.58 16.05
CA PRO A 104 -8.96 6.27 17.33
C PRO A 104 -7.53 6.17 17.90
N ASP A 105 -6.73 7.18 17.64
CA ASP A 105 -5.45 7.37 18.32
C ASP A 105 -5.65 8.34 19.49
N ARG A 106 -5.44 7.84 20.70
CA ARG A 106 -5.57 8.57 21.95
C ARG A 106 -4.25 8.76 22.69
N LEU A 107 -3.15 8.27 22.10
CA LEU A 107 -1.83 8.36 22.69
C LEU A 107 -1.09 9.54 22.07
N ALA A 108 -0.69 10.49 22.92
CA ALA A 108 0.23 11.53 22.49
C ALA A 108 1.60 10.90 22.14
N PRO A 109 2.29 11.37 21.09
CA PRO A 109 3.63 10.91 20.80
C PRO A 109 4.57 11.29 21.97
N ILE A 110 5.43 10.35 22.35
CA ILE A 110 6.52 10.58 23.29
C ILE A 110 7.75 10.90 22.44
N VAL A 111 8.39 12.04 22.71
CA VAL A 111 9.64 12.41 22.06
C VAL A 111 10.77 11.96 23.01
N ASP A 112 11.46 10.88 22.63
CA ASP A 112 12.57 10.34 23.41
C ASP A 112 13.87 11.12 23.18
N GLU A 113 14.08 11.60 21.94
CA GLU A 113 15.29 12.31 21.54
C GLU A 113 15.00 13.29 20.41
N ILE A 114 15.67 14.45 20.44
CA ILE A 114 15.72 15.40 19.34
C ILE A 114 17.18 15.60 18.96
N SER A 115 17.58 15.18 17.78
CA SER A 115 18.93 15.39 17.26
C SER A 115 18.94 16.53 16.26
N PHE A 116 19.87 17.45 16.42
CA PHE A 116 20.13 18.53 15.48
C PHE A 116 21.48 18.25 14.79
N ALA A 117 21.49 18.28 13.46
CA ALA A 117 22.72 18.23 12.68
C ALA A 117 22.84 19.53 11.88
N PRO A 118 24.00 20.20 11.88
CA PRO A 118 24.20 21.35 11.02
C PRO A 118 24.14 20.89 9.56
N LEU A 119 23.59 21.75 8.68
CA LEU A 119 23.51 21.49 7.25
C LEU A 119 24.82 21.77 6.51
N ASP A 120 25.69 22.56 7.12
CA ASP A 120 27.01 22.92 6.62
C ASP A 120 27.93 23.33 7.79
N ASP A 121 29.20 23.59 7.50
CA ASP A 121 30.21 23.97 8.50
C ASP A 121 30.00 25.39 9.07
N GLU A 122 29.08 26.17 8.51
CA GLU A 122 28.73 27.52 8.95
C GLU A 122 27.46 27.54 9.83
N SER A 123 26.78 26.39 9.97
CA SER A 123 25.58 26.26 10.78
C SER A 123 25.92 25.97 12.23
N TRP A 124 25.43 26.79 13.17
CA TRP A 124 25.69 26.69 14.61
C TRP A 124 24.40 26.42 15.39
N ILE A 125 24.49 25.56 16.37
CA ILE A 125 23.44 25.36 17.38
C ILE A 125 23.91 26.03 18.67
N ASN A 126 23.13 26.97 19.20
CA ASN A 126 23.39 27.73 20.45
C ASN A 126 24.51 28.77 20.39
N GLY A 127 24.95 29.24 19.23
CA GLY A 127 25.82 30.41 19.13
C GLY A 127 27.23 30.28 19.69
N ASN A 128 27.78 29.07 19.79
CA ASN A 128 29.17 28.76 20.10
C ASN A 128 29.78 27.87 19.01
#